data_f3265e04b1fbd049d2e385f7668a7c3a
#
_entry.id   f3265e04b1fbd049d2e385f7668a7c3a
#
_cell.length_a   1.000
_cell.length_b   1.000
_cell.length_c   1.000
_cell.angle_alpha   90.00
_cell.angle_beta   90.00
_cell.angle_gamma   90.00
#
_symmetry.space_group_name_H-M   'P 1'
#
loop_
_entity.id
_entity.type
_entity.pdbx_description
1 polymer ?
#
loop_
_entity_poly.entity_id
_entity_poly.type
_entity_poly.pdbx_seq_one_letter_code
_entity_poly.pdbx_strand_id
1 'polypeptide(L)'
;MQIVFRLTFVIEQVVPVVPVSKISVAEEILSKVGFSMSWHHNPGQNLMYAEFTHPDGISVHASESRGDGIGPVVVYFRVSNVDELAALAGATAEDQTWGTREFWLRDADGNAYRFGQYL
;
A
#
# COMPACT_ATOMS: atom_id res chain seq x y z
N MET A 1 9.68 38.95 -5.84
CA MET A 1 10.78 38.05 -6.19
C MET A 1 10.71 36.80 -5.34
N GLN A 2 10.78 35.65 -5.96
CA GLN A 2 10.77 34.37 -5.25
C GLN A 2 12.19 33.90 -5.01
N ILE A 3 12.51 33.57 -3.78
CA ILE A 3 13.81 33.02 -3.41
C ILE A 3 13.70 31.50 -3.43
N VAL A 4 14.55 30.87 -4.23
CA VAL A 4 14.61 29.41 -4.32
C VAL A 4 15.86 28.94 -3.59
N PHE A 5 15.67 28.09 -2.58
CA PHE A 5 16.76 27.45 -1.88
C PHE A 5 17.01 26.06 -2.47
N ARG A 6 18.25 25.80 -2.82
CA ARG A 6 18.65 24.45 -3.21
C ARG A 6 19.08 23.69 -1.98
N LEU A 7 18.39 22.59 -1.73
CA LEU A 7 18.74 21.64 -0.69
C LEU A 7 19.72 20.61 -1.25
N THR A 8 20.54 20.08 -0.37
CA THR A 8 21.49 19.00 -0.73
C THR A 8 20.82 17.63 -0.67
N PHE A 9 19.54 17.58 -0.37
CA PHE A 9 18.77 16.33 -0.31
C PHE A 9 17.42 16.52 -1.00
N VAL A 10 16.81 15.39 -1.38
CA VAL A 10 15.43 15.32 -1.86
C VAL A 10 14.70 14.22 -1.09
N ILE A 11 13.40 14.36 -0.95
CA ILE A 11 12.57 13.25 -0.48
C ILE A 11 12.29 12.39 -1.71
N GLU A 12 12.85 11.18 -1.75
CA GLU A 12 12.74 10.30 -2.90
C GLU A 12 11.40 9.57 -2.98
N GLN A 13 10.86 9.21 -1.82
CA GLN A 13 9.59 8.47 -1.72
C GLN A 13 8.90 8.76 -0.41
N VAL A 14 7.61 8.53 -0.40
CA VAL A 14 6.83 8.34 0.82
C VAL A 14 6.31 6.90 0.76
N VAL A 15 6.68 6.10 1.74
CA VAL A 15 6.33 4.68 1.77
C VAL A 15 5.46 4.39 2.98
N PRO A 16 4.21 3.93 2.78
CA PRO A 16 3.38 3.52 3.91
C PRO A 16 3.94 2.23 4.52
N VAL A 17 3.85 2.14 5.85
CA VAL A 17 4.22 0.94 6.60
C VAL A 17 2.94 0.39 7.22
N VAL A 18 2.52 -0.78 6.77
CA VAL A 18 1.28 -1.42 7.22
C VAL A 18 1.61 -2.35 8.40
N PRO A 19 1.01 -2.12 9.57
CA PRO A 19 1.18 -3.03 10.70
C PRO A 19 0.37 -4.29 10.49
N VAL A 20 1.02 -5.44 10.62
CA VAL A 20 0.38 -6.75 10.41
C VAL A 20 0.82 -7.73 11.49
N SER A 21 -0.02 -8.73 11.75
CA SER A 21 0.32 -9.83 12.63
C SER A 21 1.36 -10.75 12.02
N LYS A 22 1.31 -10.92 10.70
CA LYS A 22 2.27 -11.68 9.88
C LYS A 22 2.41 -11.00 8.53
N ILE A 23 3.61 -11.05 7.96
CA ILE A 23 3.87 -10.47 6.63
C ILE A 23 2.95 -11.06 5.56
N SER A 24 2.62 -12.36 5.66
CA SER A 24 1.72 -13.02 4.73
C SER A 24 0.32 -12.39 4.65
N VAL A 25 -0.12 -11.71 5.70
CA VAL A 25 -1.41 -11.00 5.74
C VAL A 25 -1.43 -9.86 4.72
N ALA A 26 -0.36 -9.06 4.67
CA ALA A 26 -0.23 -8.00 3.67
C ALA A 26 0.00 -8.57 2.27
N GLU A 27 0.81 -9.62 2.15
CA GLU A 27 1.14 -10.25 0.87
C GLU A 27 -0.10 -10.77 0.16
N GLU A 28 -1.03 -11.38 0.90
CA GLU A 28 -2.27 -11.89 0.32
C GLU A 28 -3.06 -10.81 -0.41
N ILE A 29 -3.13 -9.61 0.15
CA ILE A 29 -3.86 -8.49 -0.46
C ILE A 29 -3.04 -7.83 -1.56
N LEU A 30 -1.78 -7.51 -1.28
CA LEU A 30 -0.94 -6.76 -2.21
C LEU A 30 -0.65 -7.54 -3.48
N SER A 31 -0.53 -8.87 -3.41
CA SER A 31 -0.33 -9.70 -4.59
C SER A 31 -1.52 -9.67 -5.56
N LYS A 32 -2.73 -9.46 -5.05
CA LYS A 32 -3.94 -9.38 -5.89
C LYS A 32 -3.92 -8.15 -6.81
N VAL A 33 -3.19 -7.11 -6.45
CA VAL A 33 -3.11 -5.87 -7.22
C VAL A 33 -1.74 -5.64 -7.86
N GLY A 34 -0.93 -6.70 -7.95
CA GLY A 34 0.30 -6.67 -8.73
C GLY A 34 1.58 -6.36 -7.96
N PHE A 35 1.53 -6.25 -6.64
CA PHE A 35 2.73 -6.12 -5.82
C PHE A 35 3.41 -7.47 -5.61
N SER A 36 4.73 -7.45 -5.49
CA SER A 36 5.52 -8.61 -5.10
C SER A 36 6.55 -8.22 -4.05
N MET A 37 6.91 -9.18 -3.20
CA MET A 37 7.92 -8.95 -2.18
C MET A 37 9.28 -8.75 -2.85
N SER A 38 9.91 -7.61 -2.62
CA SER A 38 11.21 -7.25 -3.19
C SER A 38 12.34 -7.36 -2.17
N TRP A 39 12.01 -7.29 -0.89
CA TRP A 39 12.99 -7.34 0.17
C TRP A 39 12.32 -7.70 1.49
N HIS A 40 13.05 -8.37 2.37
CA HIS A 40 12.59 -8.63 3.72
C HIS A 40 13.76 -8.63 4.71
N HIS A 41 13.44 -8.29 5.94
CA HIS A 41 14.32 -8.45 7.08
C HIS A 41 13.84 -9.65 7.89
N ASN A 42 14.74 -10.57 8.14
CA ASN A 42 14.43 -11.85 8.77
C ASN A 42 15.41 -12.13 9.91
N PRO A 43 15.27 -11.44 11.06
CA PRO A 43 16.12 -11.74 12.21
C PRO A 43 15.78 -13.13 12.76
N GLY A 44 16.80 -13.96 12.89
CA GLY A 44 16.60 -15.37 13.26
C GLY A 44 15.91 -16.13 12.14
N GLN A 45 14.75 -16.70 12.41
CA GLN A 45 13.99 -17.53 11.48
C GLN A 45 12.66 -16.90 11.05
N ASN A 46 12.35 -15.69 11.51
CA ASN A 46 11.05 -15.08 11.31
C ASN A 46 11.12 -13.85 10.41
N LEU A 47 10.17 -13.74 9.48
CA LEU A 47 9.94 -12.48 8.77
C LEU A 47 9.35 -11.49 9.76
N MET A 48 9.93 -10.28 9.84
CA MET A 48 9.42 -9.22 10.68
C MET A 48 9.09 -7.95 9.89
N TYR A 49 9.70 -7.78 8.74
CA TYR A 49 9.55 -6.60 7.92
C TYR A 49 9.73 -6.98 6.46
N ALA A 50 8.92 -6.44 5.58
CA ALA A 50 9.04 -6.72 4.16
C ALA A 50 8.69 -5.48 3.34
N GLU A 51 9.33 -5.37 2.19
CA GLU A 51 8.98 -4.40 1.16
C GLU A 51 8.26 -5.13 0.02
N PHE A 52 7.16 -4.56 -0.42
CA PHE A 52 6.42 -4.98 -1.60
C PHE A 52 6.49 -3.88 -2.63
N THR A 53 6.84 -4.23 -3.86
CA THR A 53 6.95 -3.27 -4.96
C THR A 53 6.01 -3.64 -6.10
N HIS A 54 5.53 -2.59 -6.76
CA HIS A 54 4.68 -2.69 -7.94
C HIS A 54 5.50 -2.30 -9.18
N PRO A 55 5.24 -2.89 -10.37
CA PRO A 55 5.92 -2.49 -11.60
C PRO A 55 5.83 -0.99 -11.91
N ASP A 56 4.80 -0.30 -11.40
CA ASP A 56 4.65 1.15 -11.56
C ASP A 56 5.59 1.98 -10.67
N GLY A 57 6.46 1.32 -9.89
CA GLY A 57 7.43 2.02 -9.04
C GLY A 57 6.90 2.41 -7.66
N ILE A 58 5.77 1.87 -7.25
CA ILE A 58 5.17 2.12 -5.94
C ILE A 58 5.64 1.05 -4.96
N SER A 59 5.94 1.45 -3.73
CA SER A 59 6.33 0.55 -2.65
C SER A 59 5.40 0.66 -1.46
N VAL A 60 5.16 -0.47 -0.81
CA VAL A 60 4.43 -0.58 0.47
C VAL A 60 5.26 -1.49 1.36
N HIS A 61 5.47 -1.07 2.60
CA HIS A 61 6.14 -1.92 3.59
C HIS A 61 5.11 -2.54 4.51
N ALA A 62 5.41 -3.71 5.04
CA ALA A 62 4.63 -4.36 6.08
C ALA A 62 5.55 -4.68 7.26
N SER A 63 5.06 -4.47 8.47
CA SER A 63 5.84 -4.66 9.70
C SER A 63 5.06 -5.45 10.73
N GLU A 64 5.73 -6.45 11.32
CA GLU A 64 5.22 -7.18 12.47
C GLU A 64 5.67 -6.53 13.79
N SER A 65 6.51 -5.50 13.74
CA SER A 65 7.00 -4.81 14.92
C SER A 65 6.01 -3.77 15.41
N ARG A 66 5.54 -3.90 16.63
CA ARG A 66 4.63 -2.92 17.25
C ARG A 66 5.29 -1.54 17.40
N GLY A 67 6.62 -1.48 17.42
CA GLY A 67 7.36 -0.22 17.46
C GLY A 67 7.21 0.60 16.18
N ASP A 68 6.84 -0.03 15.08
CA ASP A 68 6.61 0.65 13.79
C ASP A 68 5.18 1.17 13.65
N GLY A 69 4.32 0.88 14.60
CA GLY A 69 2.94 1.31 14.60
C GLY A 69 1.96 0.18 14.91
N ILE A 70 0.75 0.58 15.24
CA ILE A 70 -0.35 -0.33 15.57
C ILE A 70 -1.52 0.00 14.64
N GLY A 71 -2.08 -1.03 14.03
CA GLY A 71 -3.23 -0.90 13.16
C GLY A 71 -4.57 -1.10 13.89
N PRO A 72 -5.66 -1.21 13.11
CA PRO A 72 -5.65 -1.19 11.64
C PRO A 72 -5.44 0.20 11.05
N VAL A 73 -4.90 0.24 9.84
CA VAL A 73 -4.66 1.48 9.10
C VAL A 73 -5.40 1.46 7.76
N VAL A 74 -5.42 2.61 7.09
CA VAL A 74 -5.94 2.74 5.72
C VAL A 74 -4.80 3.20 4.82
N VAL A 75 -4.61 2.52 3.72
CA VAL A 75 -3.71 2.95 2.64
C VAL A 75 -4.56 3.27 1.42
N TYR A 76 -4.39 4.46 0.87
CA TYR A 76 -5.14 4.91 -0.29
C TYR A 76 -4.25 4.98 -1.52
N PHE A 77 -4.69 4.34 -2.59
CA PHE A 77 -3.98 4.30 -3.87
C PHE A 77 -4.81 5.05 -4.91
N ARG A 78 -4.23 6.06 -5.54
CA ARG A 78 -4.82 6.71 -6.71
C ARG A 78 -4.46 5.90 -7.94
N VAL A 79 -5.46 5.47 -8.70
CA VAL A 79 -5.27 4.63 -9.88
C VAL A 79 -5.92 5.27 -11.11
N SER A 80 -5.43 4.91 -12.29
CA SER A 80 -5.92 5.48 -13.55
C SER A 80 -7.08 4.69 -14.15
N ASN A 81 -7.20 3.40 -13.85
CA ASN A 81 -8.25 2.52 -14.37
C ASN A 81 -8.71 1.57 -13.27
N VAL A 82 -9.60 2.08 -12.43
CA VAL A 82 -10.03 1.37 -11.24
C VAL A 82 -10.82 0.11 -11.55
N ASP A 83 -11.59 0.09 -12.63
CA ASP A 83 -12.39 -1.08 -13.00
C ASP A 83 -11.52 -2.26 -13.42
N GLU A 84 -10.45 -2.00 -14.16
CA GLU A 84 -9.50 -3.04 -14.57
C GLU A 84 -8.78 -3.61 -13.35
N LEU A 85 -8.34 -2.76 -12.44
CA LEU A 85 -7.67 -3.19 -11.22
C LEU A 85 -8.63 -3.98 -10.31
N ALA A 86 -9.88 -3.51 -10.18
CA ALA A 86 -10.90 -4.21 -9.39
C ALA A 86 -11.13 -5.62 -9.95
N ALA A 87 -11.26 -5.74 -11.28
CA ALA A 87 -11.45 -7.05 -11.92
C ALA A 87 -10.28 -7.99 -11.63
N LEU A 88 -9.05 -7.47 -11.71
CA LEU A 88 -7.85 -8.25 -11.38
C LEU A 88 -7.89 -8.74 -9.92
N ALA A 89 -8.35 -7.91 -9.02
CA ALA A 89 -8.43 -8.23 -7.58
C ALA A 89 -9.65 -9.04 -7.20
N GLY A 90 -10.57 -9.33 -8.13
CA GLY A 90 -11.80 -10.03 -7.84
C GLY A 90 -12.83 -9.16 -7.11
N ALA A 91 -12.78 -7.85 -7.30
CA ALA A 91 -13.65 -6.87 -6.66
C ALA A 91 -14.45 -6.07 -7.69
N THR A 92 -15.37 -5.25 -7.22
CA THR A 92 -16.17 -4.35 -8.05
C THR A 92 -16.03 -2.92 -7.52
N ALA A 93 -15.70 -2.00 -8.41
CA ALA A 93 -15.62 -0.59 -8.07
C ALA A 93 -16.99 0.07 -8.17
N GLU A 94 -17.22 1.06 -7.30
CA GLU A 94 -18.48 1.80 -7.24
C GLU A 94 -18.21 3.30 -7.13
N ASP A 95 -19.12 4.09 -7.69
CA ASP A 95 -19.06 5.54 -7.57
C ASP A 95 -19.40 5.97 -6.15
N GLN A 96 -18.58 6.86 -5.60
CA GLN A 96 -18.77 7.41 -4.27
C GLN A 96 -19.36 8.82 -4.34
N THR A 97 -20.02 9.25 -3.30
CA THR A 97 -20.65 10.56 -3.24
C THR A 97 -19.65 11.73 -3.23
N TRP A 98 -18.39 11.44 -2.96
CA TRP A 98 -17.33 12.46 -2.91
C TRP A 98 -16.50 12.59 -4.18
N GLY A 99 -17.00 12.02 -5.31
CA GLY A 99 -16.40 12.28 -6.63
C GLY A 99 -15.33 11.31 -7.08
N THR A 100 -15.30 10.14 -6.50
CA THR A 100 -14.37 9.06 -6.89
C THR A 100 -15.14 7.78 -7.20
N ARG A 101 -14.50 6.91 -7.98
CA ARG A 101 -14.93 5.53 -8.15
C ARG A 101 -13.91 4.65 -7.45
N GLU A 102 -14.35 3.80 -6.51
CA GLU A 102 -13.45 3.08 -5.60
C GLU A 102 -13.85 1.63 -5.39
N PHE A 103 -12.85 0.82 -5.07
CA PHE A 103 -13.03 -0.45 -4.39
C PHE A 103 -12.05 -0.56 -3.23
N TRP A 104 -12.37 -1.44 -2.29
CA TRP A 104 -11.61 -1.62 -1.06
C TRP A 104 -11.30 -3.09 -0.86
N LEU A 105 -10.08 -3.37 -0.42
CA LEU A 105 -9.71 -4.69 0.08
C LEU A 105 -9.33 -4.55 1.55
N ARG A 106 -9.60 -5.58 2.32
CA ARG A 106 -9.20 -5.63 3.72
C ARG A 106 -8.38 -6.88 3.97
N ASP A 107 -7.30 -6.75 4.72
CA ASP A 107 -6.53 -7.90 5.12
C ASP A 107 -7.12 -8.53 6.41
N ALA A 108 -6.54 -9.66 6.84
CA ALA A 108 -7.03 -10.38 8.01
C ALA A 108 -6.88 -9.60 9.31
N ASP A 109 -6.02 -8.59 9.34
CA ASP A 109 -5.83 -7.73 10.51
C ASP A 109 -6.73 -6.47 10.46
N GLY A 110 -7.58 -6.35 9.43
CA GLY A 110 -8.52 -5.25 9.29
C GLY A 110 -7.95 -4.01 8.62
N ASN A 111 -6.69 -4.02 8.15
CA ASN A 111 -6.16 -2.91 7.38
C ASN A 111 -6.94 -2.78 6.08
N ALA A 112 -7.26 -1.55 5.69
CA ALA A 112 -7.99 -1.25 4.47
C ALA A 112 -7.04 -0.73 3.38
N TYR A 113 -7.20 -1.27 2.20
CA TYR A 113 -6.47 -0.86 1.00
C TYR A 113 -7.52 -0.32 0.04
N ARG A 114 -7.53 1.02 -0.13
CA ARG A 114 -8.52 1.71 -0.95
C ARG A 114 -7.89 2.09 -2.27
N PHE A 115 -8.60 1.82 -3.35
CA PHE A 115 -8.15 2.11 -4.71
C PHE A 115 -9.19 3.00 -5.36
N GLY A 116 -8.80 4.19 -5.78
CA GLY A 116 -9.72 5.18 -6.28
C GLY A 116 -9.23 5.95 -7.49
N GLN A 117 -10.19 6.32 -8.30
CA GLN A 117 -10.02 7.11 -9.51
C GLN A 117 -10.99 8.30 -9.44
N TYR A 118 -10.55 9.47 -9.86
CA TYR A 118 -11.46 10.60 -9.98
C TYR A 118 -12.51 10.34 -11.07
N LEU A 119 -13.74 10.71 -10.76
CA LEU A 119 -14.83 10.68 -11.76
C LEU A 119 -14.71 11.83 -12.76
#